data_ac980ce43cf587c23f15d0880e36c1a5
#
_entry.id   ac980ce43cf587c23f15d0880e36c1a5
#
_cell.length_a   1.000
_cell.length_b   1.000
_cell.length_c   1.000
_cell.angle_alpha   90.00
_cell.angle_beta   90.00
_cell.angle_gamma   90.00
#
_symmetry.space_group_name_H-M   'P 1'
#
loop_
_entity.id
_entity.type
_entity.pdbx_description
1 polymer ?
#
loop_
_entity_poly.entity_id
_entity_poly.type
_entity_poly.pdbx_seq_one_letter_code
_entity_poly.pdbx_strand_id
1 'polypeptide(L)'
;MNNSVKKIVFSFQGKLSRSEYFLYTLFVWLSYYVLYSCIWYIISDNMTIILSPFLLWALFAISTKRLHDLWRSGKFLFLVLIPVLGFVYLFIILFFKKSSIINNRYIEWNKVEWDYLKNPSACKIEWLDGDERIVNEVTGLHPVLVSKVETPTSIQDVLHVLKNTAWPISVWGGRFSMWGQTASYNSTHLDMRGMNQVVDFNKKEKTIKVQSWMRWCDIQKYIDVHNLSISIMQTYANFTVWGSLSVNVHWRYIWLGPLILSVRSIDIILSDVTLKHASRTKNKEIFFGAIGWYNALWVIAQAELELEKNVAVKRVNKKMPTSEYKDYFIKYIRSKKKSIFHNWDMYPPHYKSINAVTWEKTNEKPTTKTRLMYWWKDYSLEKIFFWIFSELPFWKWFREYMVDPLLFAGKKVHMRNYEAWYDVADLEPNSRKKSTYVLLEYFVPIDRFEEFTNVMAEIYKRHNVNIINVSMRHAHPDTESYMSWAREEVFAFVVYYKQATSEVEKNKVAVWTRELEDAVIAVNGAYYLPYQAHATSEQFHKAYPWAKKLFKLKSKLDPDFRFRNIIWDTYYKTDTLVEAISTSKETSEFKEVFLDTYWSDRFYLFLQNIYHIYPEDSFHYLISQSTKKCNSDE
;
A
#
# COMPACT_ATOMS: atom_id res chain seq x y z
N MET A 1 17.07 -12.93 50.78
CA MET A 1 17.09 -12.80 49.31
C MET A 1 17.73 -11.45 48.96
N ASN A 2 18.81 -11.47 48.21
CA ASN A 2 19.59 -10.27 47.88
C ASN A 2 18.68 -9.30 47.07
N ASN A 3 18.76 -7.98 47.28
CA ASN A 3 17.92 -6.97 46.63
C ASN A 3 17.95 -7.08 45.09
N SER A 4 19.01 -7.58 44.51
CA SER A 4 19.12 -7.87 43.08
C SER A 4 18.18 -8.99 42.62
N VAL A 5 18.03 -10.08 43.36
CA VAL A 5 17.16 -11.21 43.01
C VAL A 5 15.69 -10.83 43.12
N LYS A 6 15.30 -10.06 44.14
CA LYS A 6 13.93 -9.51 44.25
C LYS A 6 13.55 -8.66 43.01
N LYS A 7 14.48 -7.80 42.56
CA LYS A 7 14.27 -6.94 41.42
C LYS A 7 14.18 -7.73 40.09
N ILE A 8 14.89 -8.86 40.00
CA ILE A 8 14.86 -9.72 38.81
C ILE A 8 13.57 -10.52 38.71
N VAL A 9 13.08 -11.09 39.82
CA VAL A 9 11.96 -12.04 39.84
C VAL A 9 10.59 -11.35 39.93
N PHE A 10 10.50 -10.21 40.62
CA PHE A 10 9.23 -9.57 40.89
C PHE A 10 8.95 -8.26 40.15
N SER A 11 9.91 -7.74 39.40
CA SER A 11 9.73 -6.53 38.58
C SER A 11 9.64 -6.87 37.09
N PHE A 12 8.78 -6.17 36.35
CA PHE A 12 8.70 -6.27 34.88
C PHE A 12 9.66 -5.32 34.15
N GLN A 13 10.38 -4.49 34.88
CA GLN A 13 11.34 -3.53 34.29
C GLN A 13 12.71 -4.16 34.11
N GLY A 14 13.41 -3.79 33.04
CA GLY A 14 14.76 -4.22 32.74
C GLY A 14 14.86 -5.15 31.52
N LYS A 15 16.07 -5.66 31.28
CA LYS A 15 16.40 -6.58 30.19
C LYS A 15 17.19 -7.77 30.74
N LEU A 16 17.11 -8.91 30.07
CA LEU A 16 17.88 -10.10 30.36
C LEU A 16 18.49 -10.65 29.07
N SER A 17 19.76 -10.96 29.07
CA SER A 17 20.44 -11.70 28.02
C SER A 17 19.92 -13.13 27.93
N ARG A 18 20.22 -13.85 26.83
CA ARG A 18 19.79 -15.25 26.66
C ARG A 18 20.27 -16.15 27.77
N SER A 19 21.53 -16.04 28.18
CA SER A 19 22.16 -16.83 29.27
C SER A 19 21.51 -16.51 30.61
N GLU A 20 21.33 -15.26 30.95
CA GLU A 20 20.63 -14.84 32.17
C GLU A 20 19.19 -15.32 32.20
N TYR A 21 18.46 -15.20 31.11
CA TYR A 21 17.10 -15.70 31.00
C TYR A 21 17.04 -17.21 31.28
N PHE A 22 17.92 -17.99 30.67
CA PHE A 22 17.99 -19.43 30.88
C PHE A 22 18.28 -19.75 32.36
N LEU A 23 19.31 -19.12 32.94
CA LEU A 23 19.72 -19.35 34.35
C LEU A 23 18.60 -18.97 35.34
N TYR A 24 17.98 -17.81 35.15
CA TYR A 24 16.91 -17.38 36.07
C TYR A 24 15.62 -18.22 35.90
N THR A 25 15.28 -18.64 34.68
CA THR A 25 14.17 -19.54 34.44
C THR A 25 14.42 -20.90 35.11
N LEU A 26 15.61 -21.46 34.93
CA LEU A 26 16.02 -22.71 35.60
C LEU A 26 15.98 -22.57 37.12
N PHE A 27 16.50 -21.48 37.65
CA PHE A 27 16.48 -21.18 39.08
C PHE A 27 15.07 -21.11 39.64
N VAL A 28 14.13 -20.44 38.96
CA VAL A 28 12.72 -20.32 39.37
C VAL A 28 12.05 -21.69 39.36
N TRP A 29 12.29 -22.52 38.33
CA TRP A 29 11.74 -23.86 38.25
C TRP A 29 12.28 -24.78 39.32
N LEU A 30 13.60 -24.78 39.58
CA LEU A 30 14.21 -25.57 40.64
C LEU A 30 13.71 -25.15 42.02
N SER A 31 13.64 -23.85 42.28
CA SER A 31 13.09 -23.31 43.53
C SER A 31 11.65 -23.72 43.74
N TYR A 32 10.82 -23.65 42.69
CA TYR A 32 9.44 -24.11 42.73
C TYR A 32 9.35 -25.60 43.02
N TYR A 33 10.13 -26.42 42.32
CA TYR A 33 10.15 -27.86 42.49
C TYR A 33 10.59 -28.27 43.90
N VAL A 34 11.60 -27.63 44.46
CA VAL A 34 12.03 -27.87 45.85
C VAL A 34 10.91 -27.49 46.84
N LEU A 35 10.33 -26.28 46.66
CA LEU A 35 9.20 -25.85 47.51
C LEU A 35 7.98 -26.76 47.38
N TYR A 36 7.65 -27.15 46.16
CA TYR A 36 6.56 -28.10 45.87
C TYR A 36 6.79 -29.43 46.58
N SER A 37 7.99 -30.00 46.44
CA SER A 37 8.38 -31.27 47.09
C SER A 37 8.33 -31.20 48.61
N CYS A 38 8.85 -30.10 49.20
CA CYS A 38 8.80 -29.87 50.62
C CYS A 38 7.36 -29.73 51.14
N ILE A 39 6.51 -28.99 50.47
CA ILE A 39 5.10 -28.77 50.85
C ILE A 39 4.28 -30.06 50.67
N TRP A 40 4.49 -30.77 49.55
CA TRP A 40 3.84 -32.06 49.28
C TRP A 40 4.17 -33.09 50.36
N TYR A 41 5.45 -33.12 50.82
CA TYR A 41 5.89 -34.02 51.87
C TYR A 41 5.34 -33.67 53.27
N ILE A 42 5.09 -32.37 53.55
CA ILE A 42 4.76 -31.89 54.91
C ILE A 42 3.24 -31.64 55.11
N ILE A 43 2.49 -31.18 54.10
CA ILE A 43 1.19 -30.57 54.38
C ILE A 43 0.03 -31.17 53.58
N SER A 44 0.02 -31.21 52.30
CA SER A 44 -0.91 -31.86 51.35
C SER A 44 -0.91 -31.23 49.97
N ASP A 45 -1.52 -31.88 48.97
CA ASP A 45 -1.62 -31.45 47.55
C ASP A 45 -2.31 -30.10 47.33
N ASN A 46 -3.28 -29.73 48.18
CA ASN A 46 -4.06 -28.51 47.97
C ASN A 46 -3.29 -27.21 48.19
N MET A 47 -2.20 -27.24 48.96
CA MET A 47 -1.36 -26.05 49.20
C MET A 47 -0.46 -25.68 48.02
N THR A 48 -0.24 -26.59 47.09
CA THR A 48 0.57 -26.34 45.89
C THR A 48 -0.12 -25.36 44.94
N ILE A 49 -1.44 -25.30 44.93
CA ILE A 49 -2.25 -24.34 44.17
C ILE A 49 -1.90 -22.90 44.56
N ILE A 50 -1.57 -22.65 45.85
CA ILE A 50 -1.23 -21.31 46.35
C ILE A 50 0.12 -20.82 45.82
N LEU A 51 1.05 -21.73 45.51
CA LEU A 51 2.38 -21.38 44.96
C LEU A 51 2.34 -21.08 43.47
N SER A 52 1.38 -21.60 42.72
CA SER A 52 1.31 -21.44 41.27
C SER A 52 1.20 -19.99 40.79
N PRO A 53 0.43 -19.08 41.43
CA PRO A 53 0.44 -17.66 41.03
C PRO A 53 1.80 -16.97 41.16
N PHE A 54 2.58 -17.31 42.20
CA PHE A 54 3.93 -16.76 42.41
C PHE A 54 4.91 -17.26 41.33
N LEU A 55 4.84 -18.54 40.98
CA LEU A 55 5.61 -19.10 39.85
C LEU A 55 5.28 -18.41 38.56
N LEU A 56 4.00 -18.30 38.24
CA LEU A 56 3.53 -17.62 37.02
C LEU A 56 4.00 -16.16 36.98
N TRP A 57 3.86 -15.42 38.07
CA TRP A 57 4.34 -14.05 38.17
C TRP A 57 5.84 -13.94 37.89
N ALA A 58 6.66 -14.79 38.54
CA ALA A 58 8.10 -14.79 38.36
C ALA A 58 8.49 -15.12 36.90
N LEU A 59 7.88 -16.13 36.31
CA LEU A 59 8.11 -16.50 34.91
C LEU A 59 7.70 -15.40 33.95
N PHE A 60 6.56 -14.74 34.18
CA PHE A 60 6.15 -13.60 33.37
C PHE A 60 7.11 -12.41 33.49
N ALA A 61 7.56 -12.08 34.70
CA ALA A 61 8.50 -10.99 34.92
C ALA A 61 9.84 -11.24 34.21
N ILE A 62 10.40 -12.44 34.31
CA ILE A 62 11.64 -12.84 33.66
C ILE A 62 11.48 -12.86 32.13
N SER A 63 10.38 -13.42 31.64
CA SER A 63 10.08 -13.48 30.20
C SER A 63 9.85 -12.10 29.59
N THR A 64 9.21 -11.18 30.31
CA THR A 64 9.04 -9.78 29.88
C THR A 64 10.39 -9.09 29.72
N LYS A 65 11.32 -9.26 30.67
CA LYS A 65 12.68 -8.68 30.58
C LYS A 65 13.46 -9.25 29.40
N ARG A 66 13.29 -10.54 29.11
CA ARG A 66 13.92 -11.16 27.95
C ARG A 66 13.33 -10.64 26.65
N LEU A 67 12.00 -10.39 26.58
CA LEU A 67 11.38 -9.74 25.44
C LEU A 67 11.87 -8.31 25.28
N HIS A 68 12.07 -7.56 26.37
CA HIS A 68 12.67 -6.22 26.30
C HIS A 68 14.10 -6.24 25.78
N ASP A 69 14.89 -7.26 26.11
CA ASP A 69 16.23 -7.45 25.54
C ASP A 69 16.18 -7.72 24.02
N LEU A 70 15.11 -8.36 23.56
CA LEU A 70 14.84 -8.60 22.14
C LEU A 70 14.07 -7.46 21.44
N TRP A 71 13.95 -6.30 22.10
CA TRP A 71 13.16 -5.17 21.60
C TRP A 71 11.68 -5.49 21.35
N ARG A 72 11.12 -6.38 22.17
CA ARG A 72 9.72 -6.78 22.13
C ARG A 72 8.98 -6.29 23.35
N SER A 73 7.71 -5.93 23.17
CA SER A 73 6.82 -5.60 24.30
C SER A 73 6.51 -6.84 25.11
N GLY A 74 6.41 -6.73 26.45
CA GLY A 74 5.94 -7.81 27.32
C GLY A 74 4.54 -8.34 26.96
N LYS A 75 3.75 -7.59 26.20
CA LYS A 75 2.45 -8.02 25.66
C LYS A 75 2.54 -9.26 24.75
N PHE A 76 3.73 -9.57 24.23
CA PHE A 76 3.97 -10.83 23.50
C PHE A 76 3.72 -12.09 24.35
N LEU A 77 3.71 -11.99 25.66
CA LEU A 77 3.37 -13.12 26.54
C LEU A 77 1.93 -13.58 26.38
N PHE A 78 1.01 -12.71 25.95
CA PHE A 78 -0.37 -13.10 25.65
C PHE A 78 -0.50 -14.11 24.49
N LEU A 79 0.57 -14.33 23.70
CA LEU A 79 0.62 -15.40 22.71
C LEU A 79 0.50 -16.80 23.34
N VAL A 80 0.79 -16.95 24.62
CA VAL A 80 0.53 -18.21 25.35
C VAL A 80 -0.93 -18.61 25.33
N LEU A 81 -1.84 -17.64 25.19
CA LEU A 81 -3.28 -17.88 25.08
C LEU A 81 -3.67 -18.50 23.72
N ILE A 82 -2.78 -18.52 22.75
CA ILE A 82 -2.97 -19.21 21.47
C ILE A 82 -2.48 -20.66 21.67
N PRO A 83 -3.37 -21.67 21.67
CA PRO A 83 -2.99 -23.04 21.96
C PRO A 83 -1.85 -23.54 21.05
N VAL A 84 -0.87 -24.21 21.62
CA VAL A 84 0.30 -24.85 20.97
C VAL A 84 1.21 -23.87 20.23
N LEU A 85 0.74 -23.14 19.22
CA LEU A 85 1.57 -22.32 18.35
C LEU A 85 2.14 -21.07 19.06
N GLY A 86 1.34 -20.41 19.87
CA GLY A 86 1.78 -19.25 20.63
C GLY A 86 2.84 -19.65 21.66
N PHE A 87 2.68 -20.78 22.31
CA PHE A 87 3.66 -21.33 23.26
C PHE A 87 4.97 -21.70 22.56
N VAL A 88 4.93 -22.43 21.46
CA VAL A 88 6.12 -22.82 20.67
C VAL A 88 6.85 -21.57 20.14
N TYR A 89 6.14 -20.59 19.64
CA TYR A 89 6.73 -19.36 19.14
C TYR A 89 7.43 -18.57 20.24
N LEU A 90 6.80 -18.42 21.41
CA LEU A 90 7.41 -17.76 22.58
C LEU A 90 8.62 -18.54 23.06
N PHE A 91 8.55 -19.86 23.12
CA PHE A 91 9.67 -20.70 23.50
C PHE A 91 10.88 -20.49 22.59
N ILE A 92 10.66 -20.49 21.27
CA ILE A 92 11.75 -20.23 20.30
C ILE A 92 12.34 -18.83 20.47
N ILE A 93 11.51 -17.79 20.62
CA ILE A 93 12.02 -16.42 20.79
C ILE A 93 12.80 -16.25 22.09
N LEU A 94 12.24 -16.72 23.19
CA LEU A 94 12.83 -16.51 24.52
C LEU A 94 14.15 -17.25 24.70
N PHE A 95 14.24 -18.48 24.18
CA PHE A 95 15.41 -19.34 24.42
C PHE A 95 16.46 -19.29 23.31
N PHE A 96 16.09 -19.15 22.05
CA PHE A 96 17.03 -19.32 20.94
C PHE A 96 17.43 -18.03 20.23
N LYS A 97 16.61 -16.97 20.29
CA LYS A 97 16.95 -15.73 19.61
C LYS A 97 18.11 -15.00 20.30
N LYS A 98 19.13 -14.59 19.53
CA LYS A 98 20.24 -13.79 20.08
C LYS A 98 19.74 -12.44 20.58
N SER A 99 20.38 -11.92 21.66
CA SER A 99 20.12 -10.58 22.18
C SER A 99 20.36 -9.52 21.11
N SER A 100 19.53 -8.48 21.06
CA SER A 100 19.76 -7.35 20.15
C SER A 100 20.91 -6.50 20.70
N ILE A 101 22.00 -6.39 19.93
CA ILE A 101 23.22 -5.64 20.32
C ILE A 101 23.00 -4.11 20.25
N ILE A 102 21.85 -3.65 19.80
CA ILE A 102 21.58 -2.21 19.59
C ILE A 102 21.20 -1.55 20.90
N ASN A 103 22.10 -0.67 21.36
CA ASN A 103 22.00 0.12 22.59
C ASN A 103 20.77 1.04 22.68
N ASN A 104 20.20 1.05 23.88
CA ASN A 104 19.54 2.21 24.54
C ASN A 104 18.46 3.02 23.81
N ARG A 105 17.40 2.40 23.28
CA ARG A 105 16.22 3.21 22.85
C ARG A 105 15.14 3.39 23.93
N TYR A 106 15.24 2.79 25.08
CA TYR A 106 14.27 2.98 26.18
C TYR A 106 14.58 4.17 27.10
N ILE A 107 15.75 4.81 26.95
CA ILE A 107 16.19 5.93 27.81
C ILE A 107 16.25 7.28 27.05
N GLU A 108 16.23 7.30 25.72
CA GLU A 108 16.41 8.53 24.91
C GLU A 108 15.19 8.91 24.04
N TRP A 109 13.98 8.66 24.50
CA TRP A 109 12.75 8.94 23.74
C TRP A 109 12.57 10.42 23.36
N ASN A 110 13.13 11.35 24.11
CA ASN A 110 13.03 12.78 23.83
C ASN A 110 13.99 13.31 22.75
N LYS A 111 15.02 12.54 22.36
CA LYS A 111 16.01 12.96 21.38
C LYS A 111 15.71 12.53 19.94
N VAL A 112 15.07 11.37 19.79
CA VAL A 112 14.74 10.77 18.47
C VAL A 112 13.63 11.54 17.75
N GLU A 113 12.70 12.18 18.47
CA GLU A 113 11.62 12.98 17.90
C GLU A 113 12.13 14.22 17.14
N TRP A 114 13.26 14.81 17.59
CA TRP A 114 13.88 15.97 16.94
C TRP A 114 14.78 15.61 15.75
N ASP A 115 15.42 14.46 15.76
CA ASP A 115 16.31 14.04 14.66
C ASP A 115 15.51 13.57 13.43
N TYR A 116 14.32 13.01 13.61
CA TYR A 116 13.43 12.62 12.51
C TYR A 116 12.84 13.81 11.78
N LEU A 117 12.49 14.90 12.50
CA LEU A 117 12.01 16.14 11.90
C LEU A 117 13.12 16.87 11.12
N LYS A 118 14.40 16.65 11.46
CA LYS A 118 15.55 17.22 10.76
C LYS A 118 16.04 16.39 9.59
N ASN A 119 15.71 15.10 9.54
CA ASN A 119 16.16 14.20 8.47
C ASN A 119 15.06 13.28 7.96
N PRO A 120 14.20 13.76 7.03
CA PRO A 120 13.15 12.95 6.41
C PRO A 120 13.66 11.71 5.65
N SER A 121 14.95 11.67 5.32
CA SER A 121 15.62 10.54 4.67
C SER A 121 15.81 9.33 5.58
N ALA A 122 15.51 9.41 6.87
CA ALA A 122 15.64 8.29 7.82
C ALA A 122 14.57 7.20 7.64
N CYS A 123 13.56 7.37 6.80
CA CYS A 123 12.83 6.24 6.20
C CYS A 123 13.67 5.60 5.09
N LYS A 124 14.89 5.17 5.39
CA LYS A 124 15.53 4.14 4.58
C LYS A 124 14.70 2.88 4.74
N ILE A 125 13.81 2.67 3.79
CA ILE A 125 13.32 1.33 3.51
C ILE A 125 14.58 0.59 3.05
N GLU A 126 15.15 -0.27 3.90
CA GLU A 126 16.31 -1.10 3.62
C GLU A 126 15.97 -2.19 2.60
N TRP A 127 15.58 -1.79 1.38
CA TRP A 127 15.13 -2.69 0.33
C TRP A 127 16.14 -2.84 -0.80
N LEU A 128 17.28 -2.17 -0.69
CA LEU A 128 18.24 -2.12 -1.75
C LEU A 128 19.43 -3.02 -1.42
N ASP A 129 19.60 -4.06 -2.19
CA ASP A 129 20.87 -4.77 -2.31
C ASP A 129 21.88 -3.81 -3.00
N GLY A 130 22.33 -2.80 -2.27
CA GLY A 130 23.55 -2.04 -2.51
C GLY A 130 23.66 -1.11 -3.73
N ASP A 131 22.83 -1.21 -4.78
CA ASP A 131 22.87 -0.29 -5.92
C ASP A 131 21.73 0.72 -5.88
N GLU A 132 22.04 1.99 -5.64
CA GLU A 132 21.07 3.09 -5.59
C GLU A 132 20.30 3.29 -6.89
N ARG A 133 20.79 2.74 -8.02
CA ARG A 133 20.15 2.81 -9.33
C ARG A 133 19.06 1.75 -9.54
N ILE A 134 18.92 0.79 -8.64
CA ILE A 134 17.83 -0.18 -8.70
C ILE A 134 16.61 0.41 -8.00
N VAL A 135 15.62 0.83 -8.77
CA VAL A 135 14.33 1.31 -8.28
C VAL A 135 13.40 0.12 -8.12
N ASN A 136 13.11 -0.24 -6.89
CA ASN A 136 12.16 -1.28 -6.58
C ASN A 136 10.88 -0.68 -5.96
N GLU A 137 9.77 -1.38 -6.07
CA GLU A 137 8.48 -0.99 -5.51
C GLU A 137 8.14 -1.83 -4.26
N VAL A 138 7.04 -1.51 -3.59
CA VAL A 138 6.68 -2.09 -2.28
C VAL A 138 6.57 -3.62 -2.27
N THR A 139 6.23 -4.27 -3.38
CA THR A 139 6.15 -5.75 -3.44
C THR A 139 7.48 -6.43 -3.68
N GLY A 140 8.46 -5.70 -4.19
CA GLY A 140 9.77 -6.25 -4.56
C GLY A 140 9.75 -7.14 -5.80
N LEU A 141 8.68 -7.11 -6.61
CA LEU A 141 8.52 -8.01 -7.76
C LEU A 141 9.09 -7.47 -9.07
N HIS A 142 9.25 -6.14 -9.19
CA HIS A 142 9.55 -5.47 -10.44
C HIS A 142 10.67 -4.43 -10.29
N PRO A 143 11.92 -4.85 -10.00
CA PRO A 143 13.06 -3.95 -9.93
C PRO A 143 13.38 -3.35 -11.31
N VAL A 144 13.61 -2.04 -11.37
CA VAL A 144 13.96 -1.30 -12.58
C VAL A 144 15.30 -0.65 -12.40
N LEU A 145 16.25 -0.94 -13.29
CA LEU A 145 17.57 -0.30 -13.32
C LEU A 145 17.47 1.04 -14.05
N VAL A 146 17.76 2.13 -13.35
CA VAL A 146 17.83 3.50 -13.91
C VAL A 146 19.29 3.89 -14.15
N SER A 147 19.53 4.90 -15.02
CA SER A 147 20.90 5.34 -15.30
C SER A 147 21.52 6.13 -14.16
N LYS A 148 20.73 6.99 -13.52
CA LYS A 148 21.13 7.79 -12.34
C LYS A 148 19.91 8.24 -11.54
N VAL A 149 20.15 8.61 -10.28
CA VAL A 149 19.14 9.20 -9.38
C VAL A 149 19.54 10.64 -9.06
N GLU A 150 18.61 11.58 -9.24
CA GLU A 150 18.73 12.98 -8.86
C GLU A 150 17.75 13.30 -7.72
N THR A 151 18.17 14.14 -6.77
CA THR A 151 17.41 14.43 -5.54
C THR A 151 17.10 15.94 -5.39
N PRO A 152 16.24 16.52 -6.24
CA PRO A 152 15.91 17.93 -6.16
C PRO A 152 15.15 18.28 -4.89
N THR A 153 15.40 19.47 -4.36
CA THR A 153 14.78 20.02 -3.13
C THR A 153 13.90 21.22 -3.40
N SER A 154 14.00 21.80 -4.59
CA SER A 154 13.26 22.99 -5.03
C SER A 154 12.75 22.86 -6.46
N ILE A 155 11.80 23.72 -6.84
CA ILE A 155 11.34 23.84 -8.23
C ILE A 155 12.50 24.17 -9.15
N GLN A 156 13.44 25.03 -8.72
CA GLN A 156 14.61 25.43 -9.49
C GLN A 156 15.55 24.24 -9.76
N ASP A 157 15.73 23.37 -8.76
CA ASP A 157 16.53 22.15 -8.94
C ASP A 157 15.90 21.24 -9.99
N VAL A 158 14.56 21.05 -9.93
CA VAL A 158 13.83 20.27 -10.94
C VAL A 158 14.04 20.87 -12.34
N LEU A 159 13.85 22.17 -12.50
CA LEU A 159 14.04 22.87 -13.76
C LEU A 159 15.48 22.73 -14.27
N HIS A 160 16.46 22.79 -13.36
CA HIS A 160 17.88 22.62 -13.68
C HIS A 160 18.16 21.19 -14.19
N VAL A 161 17.68 20.18 -13.46
CA VAL A 161 17.85 18.77 -13.88
C VAL A 161 17.18 18.52 -15.22
N LEU A 162 15.95 19.00 -15.43
CA LEU A 162 15.23 18.83 -16.69
C LEU A 162 15.92 19.51 -17.89
N LYS A 163 16.57 20.66 -17.68
CA LYS A 163 17.34 21.35 -18.74
C LYS A 163 18.60 20.60 -19.13
N ASN A 164 19.28 20.00 -18.16
CA ASN A 164 20.62 19.43 -18.33
C ASN A 164 20.60 17.90 -18.45
N THR A 165 19.43 17.27 -18.48
CA THR A 165 19.31 15.82 -18.53
C THR A 165 18.73 15.38 -19.86
N ALA A 166 19.42 14.44 -20.51
CA ALA A 166 18.84 13.71 -21.63
C ALA A 166 17.67 12.85 -21.18
N TRP A 167 16.70 12.62 -22.05
CA TRP A 167 15.63 11.66 -21.77
C TRP A 167 16.15 10.21 -21.75
N PRO A 168 15.42 9.26 -21.21
CA PRO A 168 14.12 9.40 -20.54
C PRO A 168 14.24 9.88 -19.10
N ILE A 169 13.14 10.43 -18.58
CA ILE A 169 13.00 10.89 -17.20
C ILE A 169 11.89 10.09 -16.54
N SER A 170 12.16 9.55 -15.37
CA SER A 170 11.13 8.95 -14.51
C SER A 170 11.10 9.63 -13.15
N VAL A 171 9.92 9.62 -12.51
CA VAL A 171 9.69 10.36 -11.25
C VAL A 171 9.01 9.45 -10.25
N TRP A 172 9.43 9.48 -9.01
CA TRP A 172 8.80 8.69 -7.99
C TRP A 172 8.29 9.48 -6.78
N GLY A 173 7.27 8.92 -6.12
CA GLY A 173 6.77 9.38 -4.84
C GLY A 173 7.24 8.48 -3.68
N GLY A 174 6.29 7.77 -3.03
CA GLY A 174 6.57 6.87 -1.91
C GLY A 174 6.97 5.44 -2.27
N ARG A 175 7.05 5.05 -3.54
CA ARG A 175 7.28 3.68 -4.05
C ARG A 175 6.22 2.64 -3.63
N PHE A 176 4.99 3.07 -3.43
CA PHE A 176 3.89 2.19 -3.00
C PHE A 176 3.06 1.60 -4.14
N SER A 177 3.36 1.91 -5.39
CA SER A 177 2.83 1.20 -6.54
C SER A 177 3.40 -0.22 -6.58
N MET A 178 2.70 -1.15 -7.22
CA MET A 178 3.03 -2.59 -7.19
C MET A 178 3.45 -3.16 -8.53
N TRP A 179 3.95 -2.26 -9.41
CA TRP A 179 4.57 -2.55 -10.71
C TRP A 179 5.60 -1.45 -11.00
N GLY A 180 6.17 -1.40 -12.17
CA GLY A 180 7.13 -0.38 -12.56
C GLY A 180 6.54 1.01 -12.90
N GLN A 181 5.41 1.43 -12.31
CA GLN A 181 4.74 2.71 -12.63
C GLN A 181 5.58 3.95 -12.33
N THR A 182 6.57 3.83 -11.49
CA THR A 182 7.38 4.96 -11.02
C THR A 182 8.72 5.08 -11.70
N ALA A 183 9.13 4.09 -12.50
CA ALA A 183 10.46 4.05 -13.12
C ALA A 183 10.40 3.61 -14.58
N SER A 184 11.43 3.97 -15.36
CA SER A 184 11.69 3.47 -16.69
C SER A 184 13.16 3.08 -16.80
N TYR A 185 13.45 2.02 -17.54
CA TYR A 185 14.81 1.54 -17.73
C TYR A 185 15.72 2.63 -18.32
N ASN A 186 16.94 2.72 -17.80
CA ASN A 186 17.97 3.68 -18.22
C ASN A 186 17.54 5.16 -18.14
N SER A 187 16.50 5.49 -17.35
CA SER A 187 16.07 6.88 -17.16
C SER A 187 16.95 7.62 -16.16
N THR A 188 16.95 8.97 -16.25
CA THR A 188 17.27 9.81 -15.10
C THR A 188 16.09 9.80 -14.16
N HIS A 189 16.29 9.30 -12.95
CA HIS A 189 15.23 9.10 -11.97
C HIS A 189 15.22 10.22 -10.94
N LEU A 190 14.08 10.91 -10.80
CA LEU A 190 13.92 11.99 -9.84
C LEU A 190 13.35 11.47 -8.52
N ASP A 191 14.18 11.49 -7.49
CA ASP A 191 13.74 11.29 -6.11
C ASP A 191 13.33 12.62 -5.47
N MET A 192 12.05 12.89 -5.45
CA MET A 192 11.49 14.18 -5.08
C MET A 192 11.19 14.33 -3.58
N ARG A 193 11.60 13.39 -2.73
CA ARG A 193 11.28 13.38 -1.29
C ARG A 193 11.74 14.63 -0.53
N GLY A 194 12.70 15.36 -1.07
CA GLY A 194 13.16 16.65 -0.55
C GLY A 194 12.14 17.79 -0.67
N MET A 195 11.15 17.68 -1.57
CA MET A 195 10.10 18.70 -1.79
C MET A 195 8.85 18.42 -0.93
N ASN A 196 8.91 18.71 0.36
CA ASN A 196 7.90 18.29 1.34
C ASN A 196 7.40 19.42 2.26
N GLN A 197 7.41 20.65 1.79
CA GLN A 197 7.05 21.83 2.60
C GLN A 197 5.61 22.28 2.39
N VAL A 198 5.02 22.93 3.41
CA VAL A 198 3.80 23.73 3.28
C VAL A 198 4.17 25.04 2.58
N VAL A 199 3.45 25.37 1.50
CA VAL A 199 3.66 26.57 0.70
C VAL A 199 2.73 27.69 1.15
N ASP A 200 1.45 27.37 1.37
CA ASP A 200 0.43 28.33 1.84
C ASP A 200 -0.65 27.59 2.65
N PHE A 201 -1.24 28.30 3.59
CA PHE A 201 -2.31 27.76 4.43
C PHE A 201 -3.36 28.80 4.75
N ASN A 202 -4.58 28.59 4.34
CA ASN A 202 -5.72 29.45 4.63
C ASN A 202 -6.75 28.73 5.51
N LYS A 203 -6.71 29.02 6.80
CA LYS A 203 -7.64 28.44 7.78
C LYS A 203 -9.10 28.83 7.54
N LYS A 204 -9.35 30.07 7.06
CA LYS A 204 -10.70 30.60 6.84
C LYS A 204 -11.33 29.92 5.64
N GLU A 205 -10.60 29.84 4.53
CA GLU A 205 -11.05 29.17 3.31
C GLU A 205 -10.90 27.65 3.38
N LYS A 206 -10.26 27.11 4.43
CA LYS A 206 -9.97 25.69 4.64
C LYS A 206 -9.21 25.11 3.45
N THR A 207 -8.11 25.72 3.09
CA THR A 207 -7.22 25.21 2.04
C THR A 207 -5.80 25.14 2.54
N ILE A 208 -5.04 24.25 1.94
CA ILE A 208 -3.60 24.11 2.12
C ILE A 208 -2.92 23.88 0.78
N LYS A 209 -1.88 24.65 0.50
CA LYS A 209 -1.00 24.44 -0.66
C LYS A 209 0.31 23.85 -0.17
N VAL A 210 0.68 22.71 -0.74
CA VAL A 210 1.87 21.95 -0.33
C VAL A 210 2.73 21.60 -1.54
N GLN A 211 4.02 21.42 -1.31
CA GLN A 211 4.87 20.71 -2.25
C GLN A 211 4.40 19.25 -2.36
N SER A 212 4.31 18.71 -3.55
CA SER A 212 3.55 17.50 -3.83
C SER A 212 4.12 16.22 -3.21
N TRP A 213 5.37 16.23 -2.73
CA TRP A 213 5.95 15.08 -2.04
C TRP A 213 5.75 15.09 -0.53
N MET A 214 5.04 16.07 0.01
CA MET A 214 4.60 16.04 1.40
C MET A 214 3.68 14.84 1.64
N ARG A 215 3.90 14.12 2.74
CA ARG A 215 3.09 12.95 3.10
C ARG A 215 1.79 13.39 3.77
N TRP A 216 0.76 12.60 3.65
CA TRP A 216 -0.53 12.87 4.29
C TRP A 216 -0.41 13.00 5.80
N CYS A 217 0.42 12.17 6.45
CA CYS A 217 0.66 12.25 7.89
C CYS A 217 1.28 13.58 8.32
N ASP A 218 2.15 14.17 7.51
CA ASP A 218 2.80 15.44 7.83
C ASP A 218 1.83 16.61 7.64
N ILE A 219 0.97 16.57 6.61
CA ILE A 219 -0.13 17.50 6.45
C ILE A 219 -1.09 17.41 7.65
N GLN A 220 -1.49 16.19 8.05
CA GLN A 220 -2.38 16.02 9.20
C GLN A 220 -1.81 16.59 10.48
N LYS A 221 -0.50 16.39 10.76
CA LYS A 221 0.17 17.03 11.91
C LYS A 221 0.10 18.55 11.86
N TYR A 222 0.31 19.13 10.67
CA TYR A 222 0.27 20.57 10.49
C TYR A 222 -1.13 21.16 10.72
N ILE A 223 -2.18 20.53 10.17
CA ILE A 223 -3.54 21.09 10.21
C ILE A 223 -4.34 20.68 11.46
N ASP A 224 -3.97 19.64 12.19
CA ASP A 224 -4.74 19.15 13.35
C ASP A 224 -4.79 20.19 14.49
N VAL A 225 -3.72 20.93 14.71
CA VAL A 225 -3.67 22.02 15.70
C VAL A 225 -4.66 23.15 15.39
N HIS A 226 -5.09 23.25 14.12
CA HIS A 226 -6.12 24.19 13.66
C HIS A 226 -7.53 23.57 13.65
N ASN A 227 -7.68 22.34 14.17
CA ASN A 227 -8.93 21.56 14.16
C ASN A 227 -9.47 21.29 12.75
N LEU A 228 -8.56 21.08 11.79
CA LEU A 228 -8.86 20.76 10.40
C LEU A 228 -8.42 19.33 10.06
N SER A 229 -9.00 18.80 8.99
CA SER A 229 -8.77 17.48 8.42
C SER A 229 -8.68 17.61 6.90
N ILE A 230 -7.96 16.72 6.24
CA ILE A 230 -7.95 16.62 4.79
C ILE A 230 -9.33 16.15 4.31
N SER A 231 -9.84 16.74 3.24
CA SER A 231 -11.15 16.34 2.66
C SER A 231 -11.10 14.92 2.12
N ILE A 232 -10.20 14.65 1.17
CA ILE A 232 -9.95 13.31 0.60
C ILE A 232 -8.46 13.03 0.71
N MET A 233 -8.08 11.90 1.28
CA MET A 233 -6.70 11.44 1.36
C MET A 233 -6.59 9.93 1.11
N GLN A 234 -5.39 9.46 0.88
CA GLN A 234 -5.06 8.05 0.80
C GLN A 234 -5.29 7.32 2.13
N THR A 235 -5.57 6.02 2.08
CA THR A 235 -5.72 5.16 3.26
C THR A 235 -4.48 5.17 4.14
N TYR A 236 -3.31 5.00 3.53
CA TYR A 236 -2.03 4.99 4.23
C TYR A 236 -1.42 6.38 4.25
N ALA A 237 -1.28 6.93 5.45
CA ALA A 237 -0.85 8.31 5.67
C ALA A 237 0.65 8.55 5.34
N ASN A 238 1.42 7.47 5.14
CA ASN A 238 2.81 7.52 4.67
C ASN A 238 2.95 7.92 3.19
N PHE A 239 1.88 7.81 2.40
CA PHE A 239 1.90 8.12 0.97
C PHE A 239 2.03 9.62 0.75
N THR A 240 2.64 10.00 -0.37
CA THR A 240 2.80 11.41 -0.76
C THR A 240 1.58 11.93 -1.51
N VAL A 241 1.35 13.24 -1.44
CA VAL A 241 0.32 13.92 -2.26
C VAL A 241 0.56 13.65 -3.74
N TRP A 242 1.81 13.72 -4.22
CA TRP A 242 2.19 13.39 -5.59
C TRP A 242 1.73 12.01 -6.04
N GLY A 243 2.10 10.94 -5.29
CA GLY A 243 1.67 9.58 -5.63
C GLY A 243 0.16 9.46 -5.65
N SER A 244 -0.51 10.14 -4.74
CA SER A 244 -1.97 10.13 -4.62
C SER A 244 -2.66 10.88 -5.78
N LEU A 245 -2.14 12.02 -6.22
CA LEU A 245 -2.60 12.73 -7.42
C LEU A 245 -2.37 11.90 -8.68
N SER A 246 -1.21 11.28 -8.77
CA SER A 246 -0.78 10.48 -9.89
C SER A 246 -1.74 9.35 -10.24
N VAL A 247 -2.31 8.71 -9.22
CA VAL A 247 -3.24 7.59 -9.38
C VAL A 247 -4.70 7.99 -9.10
N ASN A 248 -4.96 9.28 -8.81
CA ASN A 248 -6.28 9.79 -8.43
C ASN A 248 -6.93 8.95 -7.33
N VAL A 249 -6.25 8.87 -6.18
CA VAL A 249 -6.66 7.99 -5.08
C VAL A 249 -8.07 8.24 -4.59
N HIS A 250 -8.63 7.24 -3.96
CA HIS A 250 -9.84 7.33 -3.15
C HIS A 250 -9.62 6.65 -1.79
N TRP A 251 -10.64 6.77 -0.94
CA TRP A 251 -10.70 6.02 0.31
C TRP A 251 -12.16 5.76 0.70
N ARG A 252 -12.43 5.49 1.96
CA ARG A 252 -13.73 5.10 2.51
C ARG A 252 -14.67 6.27 2.85
N TYR A 253 -14.51 7.43 2.21
CA TYR A 253 -15.43 8.56 2.37
C TYR A 253 -16.76 8.28 1.63
N ILE A 254 -17.89 8.40 2.32
CA ILE A 254 -19.20 8.06 1.72
C ILE A 254 -19.69 9.12 0.73
N TRP A 255 -19.43 10.39 1.00
CA TRP A 255 -19.97 11.49 0.20
C TRP A 255 -18.93 12.11 -0.73
N LEU A 256 -17.81 11.46 -0.84
CA LEU A 256 -16.71 11.90 -1.66
C LEU A 256 -16.30 10.76 -2.61
N GLY A 257 -15.47 11.09 -3.57
CA GLY A 257 -14.98 10.15 -4.58
C GLY A 257 -13.47 10.22 -4.71
N PRO A 258 -12.96 10.18 -5.94
CA PRO A 258 -11.54 10.35 -6.23
C PRO A 258 -10.98 11.70 -5.75
N LEU A 259 -9.68 11.72 -5.54
CA LEU A 259 -8.95 12.87 -4.98
C LEU A 259 -9.14 14.16 -5.78
N ILE A 260 -9.28 14.06 -7.10
CA ILE A 260 -9.50 15.22 -7.98
C ILE A 260 -10.62 16.13 -7.46
N LEU A 261 -11.67 15.57 -6.84
CA LEU A 261 -12.83 16.31 -6.35
C LEU A 261 -12.48 17.28 -5.19
N SER A 262 -11.33 17.10 -4.53
CA SER A 262 -10.84 17.97 -3.44
C SER A 262 -9.57 18.75 -3.78
N VAL A 263 -9.10 18.68 -5.04
CA VAL A 263 -7.95 19.46 -5.52
C VAL A 263 -8.46 20.75 -6.14
N ARG A 264 -7.97 21.88 -5.70
CA ARG A 264 -8.31 23.21 -6.26
C ARG A 264 -7.44 23.59 -7.45
N SER A 265 -6.14 23.41 -7.28
CA SER A 265 -5.15 23.74 -8.31
C SER A 265 -3.87 22.93 -8.16
N ILE A 266 -3.08 22.88 -9.21
CA ILE A 266 -1.75 22.30 -9.24
C ILE A 266 -0.77 23.22 -9.97
N ASP A 267 0.49 23.22 -9.54
CA ASP A 267 1.59 23.82 -10.29
C ASP A 267 2.46 22.70 -10.84
N ILE A 268 2.70 22.73 -12.13
CA ILE A 268 3.20 21.60 -12.91
C ILE A 268 4.32 22.02 -13.87
N ILE A 269 5.39 21.23 -13.93
CA ILE A 269 6.53 21.45 -14.84
C ILE A 269 6.37 20.51 -16.01
N LEU A 270 6.28 21.04 -17.23
CA LEU A 270 6.09 20.31 -18.48
C LEU A 270 7.43 19.83 -19.07
N SER A 271 7.37 19.05 -20.14
CA SER A 271 8.55 18.51 -20.84
C SER A 271 9.40 19.61 -21.48
N ASP A 272 8.80 20.75 -21.87
CA ASP A 272 9.47 21.96 -22.37
C ASP A 272 10.13 22.80 -21.27
N VAL A 273 10.17 22.26 -20.02
CA VAL A 273 10.74 22.92 -18.84
C VAL A 273 9.97 24.19 -18.41
N THR A 274 8.72 24.35 -18.84
CA THR A 274 7.86 25.47 -18.39
C THR A 274 7.05 25.10 -17.15
N LEU A 275 6.95 26.03 -16.20
CA LEU A 275 6.06 25.91 -15.03
C LEU A 275 4.68 26.47 -15.40
N LYS A 276 3.64 25.66 -15.25
CA LYS A 276 2.24 26.05 -15.51
C LYS A 276 1.40 25.89 -14.25
N HIS A 277 0.52 26.86 -14.04
CA HIS A 277 -0.57 26.75 -13.07
C HIS A 277 -1.81 26.17 -13.75
N ALA A 278 -2.40 25.11 -13.21
CA ALA A 278 -3.58 24.46 -13.76
C ALA A 278 -4.68 24.26 -12.71
N SER A 279 -5.91 24.51 -13.12
CA SER A 279 -7.12 24.38 -12.30
C SER A 279 -8.34 24.09 -13.19
N ARG A 280 -9.51 23.95 -12.58
CA ARG A 280 -10.77 23.79 -13.33
C ARG A 280 -11.12 24.98 -14.25
N THR A 281 -10.51 26.14 -14.01
CA THR A 281 -10.76 27.37 -14.79
C THR A 281 -9.58 27.79 -15.68
N LYS A 282 -8.35 27.40 -15.32
CA LYS A 282 -7.12 27.76 -16.03
C LYS A 282 -6.37 26.50 -16.46
N ASN A 283 -5.93 26.41 -17.72
CA ASN A 283 -5.23 25.25 -18.27
C ASN A 283 -5.97 23.93 -17.97
N LYS A 284 -7.28 23.89 -18.25
CA LYS A 284 -8.19 22.79 -17.88
C LYS A 284 -7.74 21.42 -18.37
N GLU A 285 -7.28 21.34 -19.63
CA GLU A 285 -6.81 20.09 -20.23
C GLU A 285 -5.62 19.50 -19.44
N ILE A 286 -4.70 20.37 -18.99
CA ILE A 286 -3.57 19.99 -18.16
C ILE A 286 -4.07 19.50 -16.78
N PHE A 287 -5.00 20.22 -16.17
CA PHE A 287 -5.54 19.84 -14.86
C PHE A 287 -6.21 18.48 -14.88
N PHE A 288 -7.13 18.26 -15.83
CA PHE A 288 -7.87 17.01 -15.96
C PHE A 288 -7.03 15.85 -16.51
N GLY A 289 -5.98 16.17 -17.28
CA GLY A 289 -5.00 15.21 -17.75
C GLY A 289 -3.91 14.87 -16.71
N ALA A 290 -3.66 15.71 -15.72
CA ALA A 290 -2.59 15.52 -14.75
C ALA A 290 -2.97 14.66 -13.55
N ILE A 291 -4.24 14.56 -13.19
CA ILE A 291 -4.69 13.79 -12.04
C ILE A 291 -5.18 12.43 -12.51
N GLY A 292 -4.58 11.36 -12.00
CA GLY A 292 -4.86 9.99 -12.43
C GLY A 292 -4.08 9.52 -13.67
N TRP A 293 -2.95 10.10 -14.00
CA TRP A 293 -2.18 9.87 -15.24
C TRP A 293 -0.85 9.09 -15.05
N TYR A 294 -0.61 8.60 -13.86
CA TYR A 294 0.49 7.65 -13.57
C TYR A 294 1.89 8.15 -13.95
N ASN A 295 2.23 9.41 -13.64
CA ASN A 295 3.57 10.01 -13.71
C ASN A 295 4.23 10.13 -15.10
N ALA A 296 3.48 10.14 -16.20
CA ALA A 296 4.08 10.03 -17.52
C ALA A 296 4.09 11.29 -18.39
N LEU A 297 3.77 12.46 -17.85
CA LEU A 297 3.72 13.69 -18.66
C LEU A 297 4.57 14.85 -18.11
N TRP A 298 4.79 14.92 -16.78
CA TRP A 298 5.34 16.10 -16.13
C TRP A 298 5.58 15.89 -14.64
N VAL A 299 6.09 16.93 -13.98
CA VAL A 299 6.28 16.96 -12.53
C VAL A 299 5.25 17.89 -11.89
N ILE A 300 4.26 17.39 -11.16
CA ILE A 300 3.40 18.23 -10.31
C ILE A 300 4.25 18.70 -9.12
N ALA A 301 4.66 19.95 -9.12
CA ALA A 301 5.52 20.51 -8.06
C ALA A 301 4.75 20.85 -6.79
N GLN A 302 3.55 21.39 -6.92
CA GLN A 302 2.71 21.83 -5.81
C GLN A 302 1.24 21.51 -6.08
N ALA A 303 0.47 21.31 -5.00
CA ALA A 303 -0.97 21.12 -5.06
C ALA A 303 -1.69 21.88 -3.97
N GLU A 304 -2.83 22.48 -4.30
CA GLU A 304 -3.74 23.12 -3.37
C GLU A 304 -4.94 22.21 -3.09
N LEU A 305 -5.13 21.87 -1.83
CA LEU A 305 -6.08 20.87 -1.35
C LEU A 305 -7.15 21.49 -0.46
N GLU A 306 -8.37 20.97 -0.56
CA GLU A 306 -9.47 21.33 0.33
C GLU A 306 -9.38 20.61 1.66
N LEU A 307 -9.76 21.31 2.72
CA LEU A 307 -9.80 20.81 4.08
C LEU A 307 -11.23 20.82 4.63
N GLU A 308 -11.45 19.95 5.61
CA GLU A 308 -12.67 19.81 6.36
C GLU A 308 -12.45 20.04 7.87
N LYS A 309 -13.51 20.19 8.66
CA LYS A 309 -13.41 20.20 10.11
C LYS A 309 -13.01 18.82 10.64
N ASN A 310 -12.06 18.77 11.57
CA ASN A 310 -11.75 17.57 12.31
C ASN A 310 -12.83 17.34 13.39
N VAL A 311 -13.72 16.38 13.17
CA VAL A 311 -14.87 16.08 14.01
C VAL A 311 -14.71 14.73 14.69
N ALA A 312 -15.41 14.51 15.81
CA ALA A 312 -15.49 13.19 16.40
C ALA A 312 -16.40 12.26 15.56
N VAL A 313 -15.97 11.03 15.38
CA VAL A 313 -16.68 9.98 14.65
C VAL A 313 -16.85 8.73 15.52
N LYS A 314 -18.04 8.15 15.51
CA LYS A 314 -18.42 6.95 16.27
C LYS A 314 -18.54 5.76 15.35
N ARG A 315 -17.92 4.65 15.70
CA ARG A 315 -18.03 3.39 14.98
C ARG A 315 -19.39 2.72 15.20
N VAL A 316 -19.97 2.30 14.08
CA VAL A 316 -21.15 1.41 14.00
C VAL A 316 -20.77 0.27 13.07
N ASN A 317 -20.91 -0.97 13.52
CA ASN A 317 -20.62 -2.14 12.67
C ASN A 317 -21.83 -3.08 12.64
N LYS A 318 -21.96 -3.78 11.50
CA LYS A 318 -23.02 -4.78 11.30
C LYS A 318 -22.51 -5.91 10.41
N LYS A 319 -22.60 -7.13 10.90
CA LYS A 319 -22.37 -8.35 10.11
C LYS A 319 -23.67 -8.76 9.42
N MET A 320 -23.59 -9.16 8.15
CA MET A 320 -24.75 -9.58 7.36
C MET A 320 -24.34 -10.47 6.18
N PRO A 321 -25.30 -11.19 5.54
CA PRO A 321 -25.09 -11.85 4.27
C PRO A 321 -24.69 -10.86 3.17
N THR A 322 -23.84 -11.29 2.22
CA THR A 322 -23.40 -10.45 1.09
C THR A 322 -24.57 -9.99 0.24
N SER A 323 -25.58 -10.85 0.02
CA SER A 323 -26.78 -10.54 -0.76
C SER A 323 -27.65 -9.40 -0.17
N GLU A 324 -27.58 -9.16 1.12
CA GLU A 324 -28.35 -8.08 1.77
C GLU A 324 -27.63 -6.73 1.75
N TYR A 325 -26.34 -6.72 1.37
CA TYR A 325 -25.51 -5.54 1.59
C TYR A 325 -25.90 -4.36 0.71
N LYS A 326 -26.19 -4.54 -0.57
CA LYS A 326 -26.55 -3.45 -1.49
C LYS A 326 -27.76 -2.66 -0.94
N ASP A 327 -28.82 -3.34 -0.55
CA ASP A 327 -30.02 -2.71 0.01
C ASP A 327 -29.74 -2.02 1.35
N TYR A 328 -28.93 -2.65 2.20
CA TYR A 328 -28.49 -2.05 3.44
C TYR A 328 -27.69 -0.76 3.19
N PHE A 329 -26.76 -0.76 2.24
CA PHE A 329 -25.97 0.42 1.89
C PHE A 329 -26.87 1.57 1.41
N ILE A 330 -27.75 1.33 0.45
CA ILE A 330 -28.65 2.34 -0.11
C ILE A 330 -29.55 2.92 1.01
N LYS A 331 -30.18 2.05 1.80
CA LYS A 331 -31.17 2.46 2.81
C LYS A 331 -30.56 3.11 4.04
N TYR A 332 -29.43 2.61 4.54
CA TYR A 332 -28.93 2.99 5.86
C TYR A 332 -27.58 3.75 5.83
N ILE A 333 -26.83 3.69 4.76
CA ILE A 333 -25.51 4.36 4.69
C ILE A 333 -25.58 5.56 3.76
N ARG A 334 -25.95 5.33 2.49
CA ARG A 334 -26.06 6.37 1.45
C ARG A 334 -27.09 7.45 1.80
N SER A 335 -28.17 7.11 2.51
CA SER A 335 -29.21 8.06 2.92
C SER A 335 -28.83 8.95 4.10
N LYS A 336 -27.77 8.62 4.86
CA LYS A 336 -27.44 9.31 6.12
C LYS A 336 -26.27 10.27 5.97
N LYS A 337 -26.52 11.58 5.89
CA LYS A 337 -25.49 12.65 5.83
C LYS A 337 -24.49 12.66 6.98
N LYS A 338 -24.76 11.96 8.10
CA LYS A 338 -23.81 11.85 9.22
C LYS A 338 -22.71 10.83 9.03
N SER A 339 -22.82 9.90 8.08
CA SER A 339 -21.79 8.91 7.75
C SER A 339 -20.60 9.59 7.10
N ILE A 340 -19.42 9.51 7.73
CA ILE A 340 -18.18 10.10 7.23
C ILE A 340 -17.35 9.05 6.49
N PHE A 341 -17.09 7.91 7.17
CA PHE A 341 -16.35 6.79 6.59
C PHE A 341 -17.22 5.55 6.58
N HIS A 342 -17.05 4.75 5.55
CA HIS A 342 -17.67 3.44 5.46
C HIS A 342 -16.80 2.50 4.65
N ASN A 343 -16.57 1.32 5.17
CA ASN A 343 -15.97 0.19 4.49
C ASN A 343 -16.60 -1.10 4.98
N TRP A 344 -16.41 -2.15 4.22
CA TRP A 344 -16.80 -3.49 4.66
C TRP A 344 -15.78 -4.51 4.18
N ASP A 345 -15.65 -5.58 4.97
CA ASP A 345 -14.77 -6.68 4.66
C ASP A 345 -15.60 -7.91 4.34
N MET A 346 -15.27 -8.55 3.22
CA MET A 346 -15.87 -9.79 2.77
C MET A 346 -14.95 -10.96 3.15
N TYR A 347 -15.51 -12.01 3.72
CA TYR A 347 -14.74 -13.12 4.27
C TYR A 347 -14.42 -14.20 3.24
N PRO A 348 -13.12 -14.41 2.87
CA PRO A 348 -12.70 -15.57 2.11
C PRO A 348 -12.72 -16.84 3.01
N PRO A 349 -12.90 -18.06 2.46
CA PRO A 349 -12.98 -18.32 1.01
C PRO A 349 -14.41 -18.36 0.47
N HIS A 350 -15.43 -18.16 1.30
CA HIS A 350 -16.83 -18.35 0.87
C HIS A 350 -17.50 -17.09 0.31
N TYR A 351 -17.02 -15.89 0.66
CA TYR A 351 -17.52 -14.57 0.19
C TYR A 351 -19.03 -14.34 0.41
N LYS A 352 -19.66 -15.10 1.35
CA LYS A 352 -21.11 -15.08 1.60
C LYS A 352 -21.51 -14.16 2.76
N SER A 353 -20.54 -13.72 3.55
CA SER A 353 -20.75 -12.82 4.67
C SER A 353 -19.82 -11.64 4.63
N ILE A 354 -20.28 -10.54 5.16
CA ILE A 354 -19.54 -9.28 5.25
C ILE A 354 -19.67 -8.67 6.64
N ASN A 355 -18.69 -7.86 7.01
CA ASN A 355 -18.76 -6.98 8.18
C ASN A 355 -18.67 -5.52 7.73
N ALA A 356 -19.79 -4.81 7.79
CA ALA A 356 -19.88 -3.41 7.41
C ALA A 356 -19.52 -2.51 8.61
N VAL A 357 -18.60 -1.59 8.41
CA VAL A 357 -18.11 -0.65 9.44
C VAL A 357 -18.35 0.78 8.97
N THR A 358 -19.16 1.52 9.72
CA THR A 358 -19.48 2.93 9.46
C THR A 358 -18.97 3.79 10.59
N TRP A 359 -18.39 4.93 10.27
CA TRP A 359 -18.02 5.96 11.23
C TRP A 359 -18.92 7.18 11.02
N GLU A 360 -19.80 7.40 11.99
CA GLU A 360 -20.79 8.48 11.95
C GLU A 360 -20.34 9.67 12.77
N LYS A 361 -20.52 10.88 12.27
CA LYS A 361 -20.28 12.13 13.02
C LYS A 361 -21.07 12.12 14.33
N THR A 362 -20.42 12.52 15.43
CA THR A 362 -21.01 12.51 16.75
C THR A 362 -20.49 13.69 17.59
N ASN A 363 -21.25 14.05 18.64
CA ASN A 363 -20.81 14.98 19.67
C ASN A 363 -20.29 14.27 20.94
N GLU A 364 -20.21 12.93 20.93
CA GLU A 364 -19.70 12.16 22.05
C GLU A 364 -18.19 12.37 22.21
N LYS A 365 -17.71 12.31 23.46
CA LYS A 365 -16.27 12.43 23.74
C LYS A 365 -15.50 11.26 23.13
N PRO A 366 -14.35 11.51 22.49
CA PRO A 366 -13.48 10.44 21.97
C PRO A 366 -13.08 9.45 23.08
N THR A 367 -13.06 8.17 22.72
CA THR A 367 -12.58 7.08 23.59
C THR A 367 -11.06 6.97 23.56
N THR A 368 -10.40 7.58 22.56
CA THR A 368 -8.95 7.69 22.47
C THR A 368 -8.50 9.08 22.93
N LYS A 369 -7.40 9.14 23.68
CA LYS A 369 -6.84 10.41 24.15
C LYS A 369 -6.13 11.22 23.04
N THR A 370 -5.64 10.53 22.01
CA THR A 370 -4.87 11.12 20.92
C THR A 370 -5.76 11.49 19.75
N ARG A 371 -5.43 12.59 19.09
CA ARG A 371 -6.15 13.12 17.92
C ARG A 371 -5.61 12.58 16.60
N LEU A 372 -4.34 12.10 16.61
CA LEU A 372 -3.64 11.48 15.51
C LEU A 372 -3.18 10.08 15.92
N MET A 373 -3.03 9.17 14.98
CA MET A 373 -2.42 7.86 15.21
C MET A 373 -0.92 8.04 15.47
N TYR A 374 -0.35 7.19 16.31
CA TYR A 374 1.09 7.14 16.52
C TYR A 374 1.78 6.42 15.37
N TRP A 375 2.77 7.03 14.74
CA TRP A 375 3.53 6.49 13.62
C TRP A 375 4.65 5.51 14.01
N TRP A 376 4.93 5.37 15.32
CA TRP A 376 5.93 4.42 15.88
C TRP A 376 5.31 3.16 16.49
N LYS A 377 4.08 2.83 16.12
CA LYS A 377 3.42 1.62 16.62
C LYS A 377 4.20 0.38 16.18
N ASP A 378 4.46 -0.55 17.13
CA ASP A 378 5.03 -1.86 16.80
C ASP A 378 3.93 -2.77 16.23
N TYR A 379 4.08 -3.14 14.96
CA TYR A 379 3.17 -4.02 14.23
C TYR A 379 3.60 -5.48 14.22
N SER A 380 4.50 -5.88 15.12
CA SER A 380 5.03 -7.25 15.15
C SER A 380 3.95 -8.31 15.37
N LEU A 381 2.93 -8.01 16.17
CA LEU A 381 1.79 -8.92 16.39
C LEU A 381 0.90 -9.01 15.15
N GLU A 382 0.59 -7.89 14.55
CA GLU A 382 -0.20 -7.81 13.33
C GLU A 382 0.43 -8.63 12.21
N LYS A 383 1.76 -8.54 12.01
CA LYS A 383 2.52 -9.33 11.03
C LYS A 383 2.42 -10.84 11.29
N ILE A 384 2.42 -11.26 12.55
CA ILE A 384 2.22 -12.67 12.93
C ILE A 384 0.79 -13.11 12.60
N PHE A 385 -0.21 -12.30 12.95
CA PHE A 385 -1.59 -12.59 12.61
C PHE A 385 -1.82 -12.67 11.10
N PHE A 386 -1.26 -11.74 10.32
CA PHE A 386 -1.32 -11.83 8.86
C PHE A 386 -0.68 -13.10 8.31
N TRP A 387 0.46 -13.51 8.86
CA TRP A 387 1.10 -14.76 8.48
C TRP A 387 0.20 -15.97 8.80
N ILE A 388 -0.34 -16.04 10.02
CA ILE A 388 -1.26 -17.11 10.46
C ILE A 388 -2.48 -17.17 9.52
N PHE A 389 -3.13 -16.05 9.25
CA PHE A 389 -4.32 -15.99 8.40
C PHE A 389 -4.01 -16.32 6.93
N SER A 390 -2.79 -16.09 6.46
CA SER A 390 -2.38 -16.44 5.10
C SER A 390 -1.98 -17.90 4.92
N GLU A 391 -1.46 -18.57 5.97
CA GLU A 391 -0.90 -19.92 5.84
C GLU A 391 -1.87 -21.04 6.27
N LEU A 392 -2.75 -20.75 7.22
CA LEU A 392 -3.55 -21.78 7.85
C LEU A 392 -5.05 -21.66 7.46
N PRO A 393 -5.64 -22.65 6.75
CA PRO A 393 -7.02 -22.58 6.25
C PRO A 393 -8.06 -22.36 7.35
N PHE A 394 -7.92 -23.03 8.49
CA PHE A 394 -8.83 -22.89 9.64
C PHE A 394 -8.86 -21.47 10.20
N TRP A 395 -7.76 -20.70 10.08
CA TRP A 395 -7.66 -19.39 10.70
C TRP A 395 -8.46 -18.31 9.98
N LYS A 396 -8.83 -18.47 8.72
CA LYS A 396 -9.79 -17.58 8.03
C LYS A 396 -11.17 -17.67 8.69
N TRP A 397 -11.63 -18.89 8.99
CA TRP A 397 -12.85 -19.11 9.77
C TRP A 397 -12.72 -18.56 11.20
N PHE A 398 -11.60 -18.82 11.88
CA PHE A 398 -11.35 -18.33 13.23
C PHE A 398 -11.35 -16.79 13.31
N ARG A 399 -10.78 -16.11 12.31
CA ARG A 399 -10.87 -14.66 12.18
C ARG A 399 -12.33 -14.21 12.13
N GLU A 400 -13.13 -14.78 11.25
CA GLU A 400 -14.52 -14.36 11.02
C GLU A 400 -15.40 -14.53 12.25
N TYR A 401 -15.25 -15.65 12.99
CA TYR A 401 -16.19 -16.02 14.07
C TYR A 401 -15.67 -15.72 15.47
N MET A 402 -14.37 -15.54 15.65
CA MET A 402 -13.77 -15.31 16.98
C MET A 402 -13.04 -13.96 17.06
N VAL A 403 -12.14 -13.65 16.12
CA VAL A 403 -11.27 -12.48 16.22
C VAL A 403 -12.05 -11.19 15.92
N ASP A 404 -12.71 -11.12 14.78
CA ASP A 404 -13.42 -9.91 14.33
C ASP A 404 -14.57 -9.53 15.28
N PRO A 405 -15.41 -10.44 15.80
CA PRO A 405 -16.41 -10.08 16.82
C PRO A 405 -15.81 -9.41 18.06
N LEU A 406 -14.64 -9.85 18.52
CA LEU A 406 -13.93 -9.25 19.64
C LEU A 406 -13.32 -7.89 19.28
N LEU A 407 -12.69 -7.74 18.10
CA LEU A 407 -12.13 -6.48 17.61
C LEU A 407 -13.20 -5.41 17.42
N PHE A 408 -14.39 -5.81 16.97
CA PHE A 408 -15.52 -4.92 16.75
C PHE A 408 -16.44 -4.78 17.94
N ALA A 409 -16.16 -5.46 19.06
CA ALA A 409 -16.88 -5.27 20.29
C ALA A 409 -16.64 -3.89 20.91
N GLY A 410 -17.65 -3.41 21.64
CA GLY A 410 -17.57 -2.16 22.39
C GLY A 410 -17.66 -0.89 21.53
N LYS A 411 -17.86 0.21 22.24
CA LYS A 411 -18.01 1.55 21.67
C LYS A 411 -16.66 2.14 21.37
N LYS A 412 -16.47 2.65 20.14
CA LYS A 412 -15.29 3.43 19.76
C LYS A 412 -15.70 4.78 19.20
N VAL A 413 -15.08 5.84 19.71
CA VAL A 413 -15.23 7.22 19.23
C VAL A 413 -13.84 7.78 19.05
N HIS A 414 -13.51 8.20 17.83
CA HIS A 414 -12.21 8.75 17.44
C HIS A 414 -12.36 10.16 16.88
N MET A 415 -11.28 10.91 16.80
CA MET A 415 -11.24 12.10 15.93
C MET A 415 -11.11 11.64 14.47
N ARG A 416 -11.67 12.41 13.51
CA ARG A 416 -11.60 12.13 12.06
C ARG A 416 -10.17 11.91 11.60
N ASN A 417 -9.21 12.76 12.03
CA ASN A 417 -7.81 12.61 11.66
C ASN A 417 -7.19 11.31 12.20
N TYR A 418 -7.54 10.90 13.43
CA TYR A 418 -7.09 9.64 14.00
C TYR A 418 -7.58 8.45 13.18
N GLU A 419 -8.86 8.44 12.81
CA GLU A 419 -9.47 7.35 12.06
C GLU A 419 -9.05 7.34 10.59
N ALA A 420 -8.69 8.51 10.04
CA ALA A 420 -8.20 8.63 8.67
C ALA A 420 -6.77 8.12 8.47
N TRP A 421 -6.04 7.82 9.54
CA TRP A 421 -4.64 7.44 9.47
C TRP A 421 -4.46 5.92 9.60
N TYR A 422 -3.86 5.30 8.57
CA TYR A 422 -3.30 3.96 8.64
C TYR A 422 -1.81 4.02 8.29
N ASP A 423 -1.03 3.12 8.87
CA ASP A 423 0.40 3.00 8.60
C ASP A 423 0.64 1.82 7.67
N VAL A 424 1.38 2.03 6.59
CA VAL A 424 1.72 0.96 5.63
C VAL A 424 2.55 -0.16 6.28
N ALA A 425 3.31 0.15 7.31
CA ALA A 425 4.10 -0.84 8.06
C ALA A 425 3.24 -1.98 8.66
N ASP A 426 1.93 -1.74 8.84
CA ASP A 426 0.97 -2.76 9.26
C ASP A 426 0.84 -3.91 8.25
N LEU A 427 1.02 -3.64 6.97
CA LEU A 427 0.91 -4.63 5.88
C LEU A 427 2.25 -5.24 5.46
N GLU A 428 3.37 -4.76 5.96
CA GLU A 428 4.68 -5.21 5.51
C GLU A 428 5.07 -6.56 6.12
N PRO A 429 5.43 -7.58 5.29
CA PRO A 429 5.96 -8.84 5.78
C PRO A 429 7.38 -8.68 6.32
N ASN A 430 7.84 -9.67 7.08
CA ASN A 430 9.22 -9.72 7.57
C ASN A 430 10.26 -9.94 6.44
N SER A 431 9.87 -10.52 5.32
CA SER A 431 10.72 -10.78 4.15
C SER A 431 9.86 -10.99 2.91
N ARG A 432 10.32 -10.49 1.76
CA ARG A 432 9.68 -10.66 0.44
C ARG A 432 10.49 -11.57 -0.50
N LYS A 433 11.50 -12.28 0.00
CA LYS A 433 12.39 -13.11 -0.85
C LYS A 433 11.68 -14.29 -1.52
N LYS A 434 10.77 -14.97 -0.81
CA LYS A 434 10.07 -16.18 -1.32
C LYS A 434 8.61 -15.93 -1.67
N SER A 435 7.98 -14.98 -0.99
CA SER A 435 6.59 -14.61 -1.20
C SER A 435 6.38 -13.17 -0.77
N THR A 436 5.39 -12.54 -1.36
CA THR A 436 5.03 -11.15 -1.08
C THR A 436 3.52 -11.01 -0.98
N TYR A 437 3.07 -9.92 -0.39
CA TYR A 437 1.66 -9.54 -0.35
C TYR A 437 1.40 -8.49 -1.41
N VAL A 438 0.29 -8.64 -2.11
CA VAL A 438 -0.10 -7.77 -3.23
C VAL A 438 -1.54 -7.34 -3.07
N LEU A 439 -1.84 -6.14 -3.54
CA LEU A 439 -3.19 -5.62 -3.69
C LEU A 439 -3.60 -5.63 -5.15
N LEU A 440 -4.89 -5.86 -5.38
CA LEU A 440 -5.59 -5.57 -6.63
C LEU A 440 -6.87 -4.81 -6.27
N GLU A 441 -7.39 -4.04 -7.20
CA GLU A 441 -8.62 -3.30 -6.94
C GLU A 441 -9.47 -3.20 -8.20
N TYR A 442 -10.77 -3.47 -8.02
CA TYR A 442 -11.77 -3.46 -9.07
C TYR A 442 -12.90 -2.52 -8.71
N PHE A 443 -13.30 -1.68 -9.65
CA PHE A 443 -14.38 -0.70 -9.48
C PHE A 443 -15.62 -1.19 -10.22
N VAL A 444 -16.65 -1.54 -9.48
CA VAL A 444 -17.85 -2.20 -9.97
C VAL A 444 -19.06 -1.31 -9.75
N PRO A 445 -19.88 -1.02 -10.77
CA PRO A 445 -21.15 -0.32 -10.59
C PRO A 445 -21.99 -0.96 -9.48
N ILE A 446 -22.60 -0.13 -8.64
CA ILE A 446 -23.33 -0.61 -7.45
C ILE A 446 -24.38 -1.67 -7.83
N ASP A 447 -25.06 -1.49 -8.96
CA ASP A 447 -26.11 -2.40 -9.40
C ASP A 447 -25.59 -3.75 -9.89
N ARG A 448 -24.29 -3.85 -10.22
CA ARG A 448 -23.64 -5.07 -10.70
C ARG A 448 -22.82 -5.77 -9.59
N PHE A 449 -22.97 -5.34 -8.33
CA PHE A 449 -22.22 -5.82 -7.17
C PHE A 449 -22.28 -7.33 -7.00
N GLU A 450 -23.47 -7.93 -6.99
CA GLU A 450 -23.64 -9.36 -6.75
C GLU A 450 -23.10 -10.20 -7.90
N GLU A 451 -23.32 -9.77 -9.13
CA GLU A 451 -22.84 -10.43 -10.34
C GLU A 451 -21.31 -10.56 -10.31
N PHE A 452 -20.61 -9.43 -10.12
CA PHE A 452 -19.16 -9.46 -10.05
C PHE A 452 -18.64 -10.25 -8.85
N THR A 453 -19.27 -10.16 -7.68
CA THR A 453 -18.89 -10.91 -6.48
C THR A 453 -18.91 -12.41 -6.72
N ASN A 454 -19.93 -12.92 -7.39
CA ASN A 454 -20.05 -14.36 -7.69
C ASN A 454 -18.96 -14.82 -8.65
N VAL A 455 -18.72 -14.08 -9.74
CA VAL A 455 -17.67 -14.39 -10.72
C VAL A 455 -16.27 -14.33 -10.08
N MET A 456 -15.99 -13.28 -9.29
CA MET A 456 -14.75 -13.13 -8.54
C MET A 456 -14.50 -14.33 -7.62
N ALA A 457 -15.50 -14.75 -6.85
CA ALA A 457 -15.39 -15.88 -5.92
C ALA A 457 -15.09 -17.19 -6.67
N GLU A 458 -15.69 -17.39 -7.84
CA GLU A 458 -15.49 -18.57 -8.69
C GLU A 458 -14.08 -18.61 -9.28
N ILE A 459 -13.58 -17.49 -9.81
CA ILE A 459 -12.21 -17.36 -10.33
C ILE A 459 -11.20 -17.68 -9.21
N TYR A 460 -11.32 -17.08 -8.03
CA TYR A 460 -10.40 -17.36 -6.93
C TYR A 460 -10.43 -18.82 -6.48
N LYS A 461 -11.60 -19.45 -6.47
CA LYS A 461 -11.73 -20.87 -6.15
C LYS A 461 -11.07 -21.74 -7.22
N ARG A 462 -11.31 -21.47 -8.51
CA ARG A 462 -10.76 -22.25 -9.64
C ARG A 462 -9.23 -22.22 -9.68
N HIS A 463 -8.64 -21.04 -9.43
CA HIS A 463 -7.19 -20.85 -9.42
C HIS A 463 -6.54 -21.04 -8.06
N ASN A 464 -7.30 -21.47 -7.04
CA ASN A 464 -6.82 -21.66 -5.66
C ASN A 464 -6.02 -20.44 -5.12
N VAL A 465 -6.53 -19.24 -5.38
CA VAL A 465 -5.83 -18.00 -4.99
C VAL A 465 -5.85 -17.82 -3.47
N ASN A 466 -4.70 -17.54 -2.88
CA ASN A 466 -4.61 -17.30 -1.44
C ASN A 466 -5.05 -15.86 -1.07
N ILE A 467 -6.36 -15.63 -1.07
CA ILE A 467 -6.96 -14.36 -0.65
C ILE A 467 -6.93 -14.24 0.88
N ILE A 468 -6.39 -13.13 1.38
CA ILE A 468 -6.31 -12.83 2.81
C ILE A 468 -7.51 -11.99 3.24
N ASN A 469 -7.86 -10.97 2.44
CA ASN A 469 -8.99 -10.09 2.69
C ASN A 469 -9.53 -9.50 1.38
N VAL A 470 -10.82 -9.21 1.35
CA VAL A 470 -11.44 -8.34 0.35
C VAL A 470 -12.10 -7.19 1.11
N SER A 471 -11.43 -6.04 1.13
CA SER A 471 -11.96 -4.83 1.74
C SER A 471 -12.64 -3.97 0.69
N MET A 472 -13.83 -3.52 0.98
CA MET A 472 -14.65 -2.84 -0.01
C MET A 472 -14.98 -1.43 0.44
N ARG A 473 -15.15 -0.55 -0.54
CA ARG A 473 -15.41 0.88 -0.34
C ARG A 473 -16.37 1.39 -1.38
N HIS A 474 -16.88 2.58 -1.14
CA HIS A 474 -17.75 3.29 -2.06
C HIS A 474 -17.03 4.50 -2.64
N ALA A 475 -17.29 4.83 -3.91
CA ALA A 475 -16.84 6.06 -4.53
C ALA A 475 -17.91 6.68 -5.43
N HIS A 476 -18.02 8.02 -5.34
CA HIS A 476 -18.80 8.81 -6.29
C HIS A 476 -18.11 8.90 -7.66
N PRO A 477 -18.86 9.20 -8.72
CA PRO A 477 -18.31 9.32 -10.07
C PRO A 477 -17.22 10.40 -10.16
N ASP A 478 -16.25 10.15 -11.01
CA ASP A 478 -15.30 11.11 -11.55
C ASP A 478 -15.58 11.29 -13.04
N THR A 479 -16.14 12.41 -13.39
CA THR A 479 -16.44 12.79 -14.79
C THR A 479 -15.43 13.77 -15.36
N GLU A 480 -14.36 14.08 -14.59
CA GLU A 480 -13.39 15.12 -14.90
C GLU A 480 -12.08 14.58 -15.45
N SER A 481 -11.45 13.59 -14.77
CA SER A 481 -10.15 13.07 -15.16
C SER A 481 -10.20 12.21 -16.43
N TYR A 482 -9.15 12.25 -17.23
CA TYR A 482 -9.07 11.48 -18.50
C TYR A 482 -8.85 9.97 -18.25
N MET A 483 -8.33 9.59 -17.08
CA MET A 483 -8.15 8.21 -16.67
C MET A 483 -9.11 7.84 -15.53
N SER A 484 -10.37 8.28 -15.65
CA SER A 484 -11.37 7.98 -14.63
C SER A 484 -11.63 6.47 -14.51
N TRP A 485 -11.42 5.94 -13.32
CA TRP A 485 -11.78 4.58 -12.93
C TRP A 485 -13.21 4.49 -12.35
N ALA A 486 -13.81 5.61 -11.91
CA ALA A 486 -15.18 5.71 -11.41
C ALA A 486 -16.05 6.49 -12.39
N ARG A 487 -16.40 5.89 -13.52
CA ARG A 487 -17.27 6.55 -14.53
C ARG A 487 -18.71 6.73 -14.07
N GLU A 488 -19.14 5.94 -13.13
CA GLU A 488 -20.42 6.00 -12.41
C GLU A 488 -20.19 5.73 -10.92
N GLU A 489 -21.24 5.67 -10.11
CA GLU A 489 -21.13 5.34 -8.69
C GLU A 489 -20.74 3.86 -8.52
N VAL A 490 -19.66 3.59 -7.80
CA VAL A 490 -19.04 2.26 -7.76
C VAL A 490 -18.79 1.77 -6.34
N PHE A 491 -18.75 0.45 -6.21
CA PHE A 491 -18.04 -0.22 -5.11
C PHE A 491 -16.64 -0.61 -5.57
N ALA A 492 -15.65 -0.27 -4.77
CA ALA A 492 -14.26 -0.61 -4.96
C ALA A 492 -13.90 -1.87 -4.16
N PHE A 493 -13.51 -2.93 -4.84
CA PHE A 493 -13.10 -4.22 -4.27
C PHE A 493 -11.59 -4.26 -4.12
N VAL A 494 -11.08 -3.98 -2.93
CA VAL A 494 -9.65 -4.02 -2.61
C VAL A 494 -9.29 -5.42 -2.15
N VAL A 495 -8.65 -6.16 -3.01
CA VAL A 495 -8.26 -7.56 -2.80
C VAL A 495 -6.84 -7.62 -2.28
N TYR A 496 -6.63 -8.23 -1.13
CA TYR A 496 -5.32 -8.46 -0.53
C TYR A 496 -4.99 -9.96 -0.57
N TYR A 497 -3.93 -10.32 -1.27
CA TYR A 497 -3.55 -11.71 -1.48
C TYR A 497 -2.05 -11.93 -1.34
N LYS A 498 -1.67 -13.19 -1.19
CA LYS A 498 -0.28 -13.63 -1.12
C LYS A 498 0.11 -14.35 -2.39
N GLN A 499 1.28 -14.02 -2.94
CA GLN A 499 1.87 -14.75 -4.06
C GLN A 499 3.35 -15.08 -3.81
N ALA A 500 3.85 -16.11 -4.46
CA ALA A 500 5.27 -16.40 -4.53
C ALA A 500 5.96 -15.48 -5.56
N THR A 501 7.30 -15.35 -5.44
CA THR A 501 8.10 -14.39 -6.22
C THR A 501 8.74 -14.98 -7.47
N SER A 502 8.56 -16.29 -7.73
CA SER A 502 9.09 -16.93 -8.93
C SER A 502 8.33 -16.50 -10.19
N GLU A 503 8.99 -16.50 -11.35
CA GLU A 503 8.37 -16.13 -12.64
C GLU A 503 7.17 -17.03 -12.98
N VAL A 504 7.24 -18.33 -12.67
CA VAL A 504 6.12 -19.27 -12.85
C VAL A 504 4.88 -18.80 -12.08
N GLU A 505 5.06 -18.35 -10.84
CA GLU A 505 3.93 -17.89 -10.03
C GLU A 505 3.44 -16.51 -10.48
N LYS A 506 4.32 -15.60 -10.94
CA LYS A 506 3.91 -14.34 -11.55
C LYS A 506 3.02 -14.57 -12.79
N ASN A 507 3.39 -15.54 -13.63
CA ASN A 507 2.60 -15.91 -14.81
C ASN A 507 1.24 -16.50 -14.44
N LYS A 508 1.15 -17.35 -13.40
CA LYS A 508 -0.14 -17.84 -12.88
C LYS A 508 -1.03 -16.68 -12.40
N VAL A 509 -0.44 -15.73 -11.69
CA VAL A 509 -1.16 -14.52 -11.24
C VAL A 509 -1.68 -13.73 -12.43
N ALA A 510 -0.89 -13.55 -13.48
CA ALA A 510 -1.32 -12.84 -14.68
C ALA A 510 -2.53 -13.50 -15.36
N VAL A 511 -2.62 -14.84 -15.36
CA VAL A 511 -3.76 -15.56 -15.95
C VAL A 511 -5.08 -15.22 -15.23
N TRP A 512 -5.16 -15.51 -13.94
CA TRP A 512 -6.42 -15.29 -13.22
C TRP A 512 -6.75 -13.79 -13.02
N THR A 513 -5.74 -12.91 -13.04
CA THR A 513 -5.96 -11.46 -12.99
C THR A 513 -6.64 -10.97 -14.26
N ARG A 514 -6.19 -11.43 -15.45
CA ARG A 514 -6.85 -11.10 -16.72
C ARG A 514 -8.29 -11.59 -16.78
N GLU A 515 -8.61 -12.76 -16.24
CA GLU A 515 -9.99 -13.23 -16.13
C GLU A 515 -10.84 -12.29 -15.26
N LEU A 516 -10.29 -11.74 -14.18
CA LEU A 516 -10.98 -10.75 -13.35
C LEU A 516 -11.11 -9.39 -14.04
N GLU A 517 -10.12 -8.99 -14.84
CA GLU A 517 -10.17 -7.80 -15.67
C GLU A 517 -11.26 -7.90 -16.73
N ASP A 518 -11.40 -9.07 -17.37
CA ASP A 518 -12.53 -9.34 -18.28
C ASP A 518 -13.88 -9.30 -17.54
N ALA A 519 -13.95 -9.90 -16.35
CA ALA A 519 -15.17 -9.92 -15.54
C ALA A 519 -15.60 -8.51 -15.11
N VAL A 520 -14.67 -7.65 -14.69
CA VAL A 520 -15.00 -6.28 -14.29
C VAL A 520 -15.38 -5.41 -15.50
N ILE A 521 -14.75 -5.62 -16.65
CA ILE A 521 -15.08 -4.94 -17.90
C ILE A 521 -16.49 -5.35 -18.38
N ALA A 522 -16.85 -6.63 -18.26
CA ALA A 522 -18.17 -7.14 -18.64
C ALA A 522 -19.31 -6.49 -17.86
N VAL A 523 -19.07 -6.06 -16.63
CA VAL A 523 -20.05 -5.30 -15.81
C VAL A 523 -19.91 -3.78 -15.94
N ASN A 524 -19.24 -3.27 -16.97
CA ASN A 524 -18.93 -1.85 -17.19
C ASN A 524 -18.08 -1.20 -16.10
N GLY A 525 -17.32 -2.00 -15.37
CA GLY A 525 -16.40 -1.55 -14.35
C GLY A 525 -15.00 -1.22 -14.89
N ALA A 526 -14.05 -1.01 -13.97
CA ALA A 526 -12.64 -0.79 -14.26
C ALA A 526 -11.77 -1.47 -13.19
N TYR A 527 -10.50 -1.67 -13.47
CA TYR A 527 -9.49 -2.09 -12.50
C TYR A 527 -8.52 -0.93 -12.21
N TYR A 528 -7.74 -1.04 -11.13
CA TYR A 528 -6.91 0.08 -10.67
C TYR A 528 -5.44 -0.12 -11.03
N LEU A 529 -4.89 0.78 -11.83
CA LEU A 529 -3.56 0.70 -12.42
C LEU A 529 -2.35 0.85 -11.47
N PRO A 530 -2.41 1.34 -10.21
CA PRO A 530 -1.24 1.35 -9.32
C PRO A 530 -0.76 -0.04 -8.90
N TYR A 531 -1.57 -1.04 -9.13
CA TYR A 531 -1.26 -2.43 -8.82
C TYR A 531 -0.60 -3.14 -10.00
N GLN A 532 -0.58 -4.47 -10.03
CA GLN A 532 0.05 -5.20 -11.12
C GLN A 532 -0.72 -5.03 -12.43
N ALA A 533 -0.05 -4.56 -13.48
CA ALA A 533 -0.65 -4.30 -14.78
C ALA A 533 -0.57 -5.54 -15.67
N HIS A 534 -1.45 -6.51 -15.43
CA HIS A 534 -1.52 -7.74 -16.22
C HIS A 534 -2.45 -7.64 -17.44
N ALA A 535 -3.25 -6.58 -17.53
CA ALA A 535 -4.20 -6.36 -18.61
C ALA A 535 -3.52 -6.30 -19.99
N THR A 536 -4.19 -6.85 -20.99
CA THR A 536 -3.83 -6.63 -22.39
C THR A 536 -4.16 -5.20 -22.82
N SER A 537 -3.58 -4.72 -23.94
CA SER A 537 -3.92 -3.40 -24.48
C SER A 537 -5.42 -3.27 -24.78
N GLU A 538 -6.05 -4.34 -25.27
CA GLU A 538 -7.49 -4.36 -25.53
C GLU A 538 -8.31 -4.20 -24.23
N GLN A 539 -7.98 -4.94 -23.16
CA GLN A 539 -8.61 -4.82 -21.84
C GLN A 539 -8.40 -3.41 -21.27
N PHE A 540 -7.19 -2.85 -21.42
CA PHE A 540 -6.90 -1.49 -20.98
C PHE A 540 -7.82 -0.46 -21.66
N HIS A 541 -7.96 -0.50 -22.99
CA HIS A 541 -8.80 0.47 -23.70
C HIS A 541 -10.30 0.29 -23.43
N LYS A 542 -10.76 -0.93 -23.15
CA LYS A 542 -12.14 -1.18 -22.71
C LYS A 542 -12.40 -0.61 -21.32
N ALA A 543 -11.47 -0.80 -20.38
CA ALA A 543 -11.58 -0.29 -19.01
C ALA A 543 -11.43 1.23 -18.95
N TYR A 544 -10.57 1.82 -19.80
CA TYR A 544 -10.24 3.25 -19.85
C TYR A 544 -10.52 3.87 -21.23
N PRO A 545 -11.79 4.01 -21.64
CA PRO A 545 -12.13 4.46 -22.99
C PRO A 545 -11.66 5.88 -23.31
N TRP A 546 -11.40 6.70 -22.28
CA TRP A 546 -10.92 8.08 -22.45
C TRP A 546 -9.39 8.20 -22.48
N ALA A 547 -8.65 7.12 -22.31
CA ALA A 547 -7.17 7.11 -22.39
C ALA A 547 -6.65 7.75 -23.67
N LYS A 548 -7.35 7.60 -24.80
CA LYS A 548 -7.02 8.24 -26.09
C LYS A 548 -6.93 9.78 -26.00
N LYS A 549 -7.76 10.42 -25.16
CA LYS A 549 -7.68 11.87 -24.92
C LYS A 549 -6.36 12.24 -24.21
N LEU A 550 -5.96 11.43 -23.24
CA LEU A 550 -4.71 11.62 -22.53
C LEU A 550 -3.51 11.34 -23.44
N PHE A 551 -3.57 10.32 -24.28
CA PHE A 551 -2.53 10.01 -25.27
C PHE A 551 -2.33 11.16 -26.26
N LYS A 552 -3.42 11.74 -26.76
CA LYS A 552 -3.37 12.94 -27.60
C LYS A 552 -2.78 14.16 -26.87
N LEU A 553 -3.09 14.33 -25.59
CA LEU A 553 -2.48 15.39 -24.79
C LEU A 553 -0.99 15.14 -24.57
N LYS A 554 -0.58 13.89 -24.35
CA LYS A 554 0.82 13.50 -24.21
C LYS A 554 1.60 13.78 -25.49
N SER A 555 1.14 13.38 -26.65
CA SER A 555 1.82 13.65 -27.92
C SER A 555 2.00 15.15 -28.20
N LYS A 556 1.07 15.99 -27.71
CA LYS A 556 1.15 17.46 -27.82
C LYS A 556 2.14 18.09 -26.86
N LEU A 557 2.16 17.64 -25.58
CA LEU A 557 2.92 18.29 -24.51
C LEU A 557 4.26 17.62 -24.19
N ASP A 558 4.46 16.40 -24.63
CA ASP A 558 5.70 15.64 -24.50
C ASP A 558 5.98 14.86 -25.79
N PRO A 559 6.20 15.56 -26.92
CA PRO A 559 6.38 14.94 -28.23
C PRO A 559 7.59 14.02 -28.30
N ASP A 560 8.64 14.32 -27.55
CA ASP A 560 9.87 13.52 -27.46
C ASP A 560 9.76 12.35 -26.49
N PHE A 561 8.59 12.13 -25.89
CA PHE A 561 8.37 11.07 -24.92
C PHE A 561 9.39 11.06 -23.78
N ARG A 562 9.72 12.24 -23.26
CA ARG A 562 10.73 12.45 -22.21
C ARG A 562 10.33 11.80 -20.87
N PHE A 563 9.07 12.00 -20.43
CA PHE A 563 8.59 11.41 -19.21
C PHE A 563 8.04 10.01 -19.46
N ARG A 564 8.60 9.02 -18.75
CA ARG A 564 8.32 7.61 -18.98
C ARG A 564 8.23 6.82 -17.68
N ASN A 565 7.46 5.74 -17.75
CA ASN A 565 7.49 4.62 -16.83
C ASN A 565 6.98 3.37 -17.56
N ILE A 566 7.06 2.22 -16.91
CA ILE A 566 6.73 0.93 -17.55
C ILE A 566 5.27 0.85 -18.01
N ILE A 567 4.28 1.44 -17.29
CA ILE A 567 2.88 1.46 -17.78
C ILE A 567 2.75 2.18 -19.11
N TRP A 568 3.41 3.35 -19.24
CA TRP A 568 3.37 4.12 -20.46
C TRP A 568 4.15 3.47 -21.60
N ASP A 569 5.25 2.80 -21.25
CA ASP A 569 5.99 1.99 -22.22
C ASP A 569 5.14 0.81 -22.72
N THR A 570 4.26 0.26 -21.87
CA THR A 570 3.38 -0.87 -22.21
C THR A 570 2.18 -0.43 -23.07
N TYR A 571 1.41 0.59 -22.63
CA TYR A 571 0.12 0.89 -23.28
C TYR A 571 0.19 2.02 -24.30
N TYR A 572 0.94 3.09 -24.03
CA TYR A 572 1.03 4.23 -24.95
C TYR A 572 1.97 3.97 -26.11
N LYS A 573 3.16 3.44 -25.87
CA LYS A 573 4.16 3.20 -26.92
C LYS A 573 3.70 2.11 -27.89
N THR A 574 3.02 1.11 -27.41
CA THR A 574 2.46 0.02 -28.25
C THR A 574 1.40 0.57 -29.19
N ASP A 575 0.49 1.42 -28.71
CA ASP A 575 -0.54 2.03 -29.54
C ASP A 575 0.03 2.94 -30.62
N THR A 576 1.01 3.79 -30.27
CA THR A 576 1.67 4.68 -31.24
C THR A 576 2.40 3.90 -32.33
N LEU A 577 2.99 2.76 -31.99
CA LEU A 577 3.62 1.88 -32.99
C LEU A 577 2.57 1.21 -33.89
N VAL A 578 1.47 0.75 -33.34
CA VAL A 578 0.36 0.15 -34.10
C VAL A 578 -0.27 1.19 -35.04
N GLU A 579 -0.52 2.42 -34.57
CA GLU A 579 -1.00 3.51 -35.42
C GLU A 579 0.01 3.88 -36.52
N ALA A 580 1.29 3.99 -36.20
CA ALA A 580 2.32 4.29 -37.16
C ALA A 580 2.45 3.20 -38.25
N ILE A 581 2.37 1.93 -37.85
CA ILE A 581 2.37 0.78 -38.80
C ILE A 581 1.10 0.76 -39.63
N SER A 582 -0.06 1.05 -39.06
CA SER A 582 -1.35 1.04 -39.77
C SER A 582 -1.50 2.24 -40.75
N THR A 583 -0.87 3.37 -40.48
CA THR A 583 -0.91 4.58 -41.30
C THR A 583 0.22 4.62 -42.37
N SER A 584 1.31 3.88 -42.17
CA SER A 584 2.38 3.78 -43.12
C SER A 584 2.03 2.81 -44.26
N LYS A 585 1.17 3.25 -45.19
CA LYS A 585 0.92 2.49 -46.42
C LYS A 585 2.09 2.51 -47.43
N GLU A 586 3.07 3.35 -47.25
CA GLU A 586 4.26 3.40 -48.11
C GLU A 586 5.34 4.29 -47.47
N THR A 587 6.46 3.74 -47.01
CA THR A 587 7.78 4.36 -47.28
C THR A 587 8.92 3.50 -46.73
N SER A 588 9.90 3.24 -47.58
CA SER A 588 11.21 2.63 -47.29
C SER A 588 12.02 3.37 -46.21
N GLU A 589 11.84 4.67 -46.07
CA GLU A 589 12.53 5.51 -45.07
C GLU A 589 12.20 5.14 -43.61
N PHE A 590 10.96 4.73 -43.30
CA PHE A 590 10.61 4.34 -41.94
C PHE A 590 11.29 3.02 -41.52
N LYS A 591 11.65 2.20 -42.50
CA LYS A 591 12.38 0.97 -42.29
C LYS A 591 13.84 1.19 -41.89
N GLU A 592 14.52 2.16 -42.53
CA GLU A 592 15.90 2.49 -42.20
C GLU A 592 16.03 3.13 -40.81
N VAL A 593 15.18 4.07 -40.47
CA VAL A 593 15.18 4.72 -39.15
C VAL A 593 14.80 3.69 -38.03
N PHE A 594 13.91 2.74 -38.30
CA PHE A 594 13.53 1.69 -37.35
C PHE A 594 14.69 0.70 -37.16
N LEU A 595 15.39 0.32 -38.22
CA LEU A 595 16.51 -0.61 -38.15
C LEU A 595 17.74 0.02 -37.49
N ASP A 596 18.11 1.25 -37.83
CA ASP A 596 19.29 1.93 -37.27
C ASP A 596 19.15 2.32 -35.80
N THR A 597 17.95 2.66 -35.36
CA THR A 597 17.71 3.07 -33.96
C THR A 597 17.51 1.88 -32.98
N TYR A 598 17.17 0.71 -33.47
CA TYR A 598 16.71 -0.42 -32.64
C TYR A 598 17.55 -1.70 -32.71
N TRP A 599 18.55 -1.81 -33.57
CA TRP A 599 19.46 -2.98 -33.64
C TRP A 599 20.59 -2.99 -32.60
N SER A 600 20.57 -2.09 -31.63
CA SER A 600 21.40 -2.20 -30.44
C SER A 600 20.77 -3.20 -29.41
N ASP A 601 21.57 -3.63 -28.43
CA ASP A 601 21.19 -4.54 -27.32
C ASP A 601 19.83 -4.24 -26.63
N ARG A 602 19.28 -3.05 -26.87
CA ARG A 602 17.99 -2.57 -26.39
C ARG A 602 16.79 -3.25 -27.06
N PHE A 603 16.90 -3.65 -28.31
CA PHE A 603 15.82 -4.35 -29.02
C PHE A 603 15.67 -5.79 -28.53
N TYR A 604 16.77 -6.43 -28.16
CA TYR A 604 16.75 -7.78 -27.59
C TYR A 604 16.08 -7.82 -26.21
N LEU A 605 16.38 -6.83 -25.37
CA LEU A 605 15.69 -6.66 -24.06
C LEU A 605 14.22 -6.26 -24.22
N PHE A 606 13.87 -5.48 -25.21
CA PHE A 606 12.50 -5.12 -25.55
C PHE A 606 11.72 -6.35 -26.04
N LEU A 607 12.29 -7.16 -26.90
CA LEU A 607 11.68 -8.41 -27.37
C LEU A 607 11.53 -9.43 -26.25
N GLN A 608 12.49 -9.57 -25.35
CA GLN A 608 12.37 -10.44 -24.19
C GLN A 608 11.21 -10.03 -23.26
N ASN A 609 10.95 -8.73 -23.11
CA ASN A 609 9.81 -8.26 -22.32
C ASN A 609 8.46 -8.39 -23.05
N ILE A 610 8.45 -8.33 -24.39
CA ILE A 610 7.25 -8.61 -25.20
C ILE A 610 6.95 -10.10 -25.26
N TYR A 611 7.95 -10.96 -25.27
CA TYR A 611 7.78 -12.43 -25.28
C TYR A 611 6.92 -12.96 -24.12
N HIS A 612 6.93 -12.25 -23.00
CA HIS A 612 6.05 -12.57 -21.86
C HIS A 612 4.61 -12.07 -21.98
N ILE A 613 4.29 -11.28 -23.00
CA ILE A 613 2.98 -10.60 -23.16
C ILE A 613 2.15 -11.21 -24.32
N TYR A 614 2.80 -11.83 -25.32
CA TYR A 614 2.15 -12.37 -26.52
C TYR A 614 2.32 -13.89 -26.66
N PRO A 615 1.31 -14.63 -27.19
CA PRO A 615 1.46 -16.03 -27.50
C PRO A 615 2.60 -16.29 -28.50
N GLU A 616 3.30 -17.42 -28.32
CA GLU A 616 4.44 -17.83 -29.15
C GLU A 616 4.21 -17.73 -30.67
N ASP A 617 3.02 -18.03 -31.13
CA ASP A 617 2.65 -18.06 -32.56
C ASP A 617 2.72 -16.68 -33.25
N SER A 618 2.43 -15.59 -32.52
CA SER A 618 2.49 -14.22 -33.08
C SER A 618 3.92 -13.71 -33.23
N PHE A 619 4.81 -14.17 -32.37
CA PHE A 619 6.22 -13.78 -32.36
C PHE A 619 7.01 -14.50 -33.47
N HIS A 620 6.79 -15.79 -33.66
CA HIS A 620 7.38 -16.55 -34.75
C HIS A 620 6.96 -16.03 -36.13
N TYR A 621 5.71 -15.57 -36.28
CA TYR A 621 5.24 -14.93 -37.50
C TYR A 621 6.01 -13.66 -37.82
N LEU A 622 6.24 -12.77 -36.85
CA LEU A 622 6.98 -11.52 -37.03
C LEU A 622 8.47 -11.77 -37.34
N ILE A 623 9.11 -12.71 -36.67
CA ILE A 623 10.51 -13.09 -36.97
C ILE A 623 10.62 -13.78 -38.33
N SER A 624 9.69 -14.65 -38.71
CA SER A 624 9.71 -15.34 -39.99
C SER A 624 9.55 -14.37 -41.18
N GLN A 625 8.86 -13.24 -41.02
CA GLN A 625 8.73 -12.21 -42.04
C GLN A 625 9.98 -11.33 -42.10
N SER A 626 10.68 -11.08 -40.99
CA SER A 626 11.94 -10.31 -40.97
C SER A 626 13.12 -11.09 -41.49
N THR A 627 13.23 -12.41 -41.22
CA THR A 627 14.31 -13.26 -41.69
C THR A 627 14.15 -13.68 -43.17
N LYS A 628 12.95 -13.79 -43.71
CA LYS A 628 12.74 -14.03 -45.16
C LYS A 628 13.20 -12.90 -46.05
N LYS A 629 13.33 -11.70 -45.51
CA LYS A 629 13.76 -10.50 -46.28
C LYS A 629 15.27 -10.23 -46.23
N CYS A 630 15.98 -10.77 -45.23
CA CYS A 630 17.46 -10.70 -45.19
C CYS A 630 18.15 -11.70 -46.13
N ASN A 631 17.46 -12.76 -46.58
CA ASN A 631 18.02 -13.80 -47.43
C ASN A 631 17.64 -13.62 -48.92
N SER A 632 17.02 -12.50 -49.30
CA SER A 632 16.66 -12.20 -50.70
C SER A 632 17.53 -11.11 -51.34
N ASP A 633 18.52 -10.57 -50.62
CA ASP A 633 19.44 -9.54 -51.10
C ASP A 633 20.95 -9.97 -51.06
N GLU A 634 21.23 -11.32 -51.14
CA GLU A 634 22.54 -11.86 -51.59
C GLU A 634 22.46 -12.42 -53.01
#